data_9af7a95b12500e393050d209f74a69b9
#
_entry.id   9af7a95b12500e393050d209f74a69b9
#
_cell.length_a   1.000
_cell.length_b   1.000
_cell.length_c   1.000
_cell.angle_alpha   90.00
_cell.angle_beta   90.00
_cell.angle_gamma   90.00
#
_symmetry.space_group_name_H-M   'P 1'
#
loop_
_entity.id
_entity.type
_entity.pdbx_description
1 polymer ?
#
loop_
_entity_poly.entity_id
_entity_poly.type
_entity_poly.pdbx_seq_one_letter_code
_entity_poly.pdbx_strand_id
1 'polypeptide(L)'
;MKNTLFLKIYMGFSIVYLLILLSGHEYLDLYLKPILIPLLGFGVYFHKDFASKSILLTALLFSWIGDVILLFADIAEIYFILGLVSFLISHIIYCILFNKQTKTTKSSKTFLLIGGVVILAYLTGMLSALLPALGDLKIPVIVYASVISLMLFFALNGLLTWKKPGNQYVFIGAIVFVLSDSILAVNKFYNPIKKSSFIIMLTYLVAQYLIVTGILKLNSNDNHTREN
;
A
#
# COMPACT_ATOMS: atom_id res chain seq x y z
N MET A 1 11.76 -18.68 11.47
CA MET A 1 11.52 -19.61 10.35
C MET A 1 10.11 -19.50 9.76
N LYS A 2 9.01 -19.56 10.54
CA LYS A 2 7.64 -19.53 9.97
C LYS A 2 7.28 -18.23 9.21
N ASN A 3 7.68 -17.06 9.71
CA ASN A 3 7.41 -15.77 9.03
C ASN A 3 8.03 -15.69 7.63
N THR A 4 9.29 -16.13 7.49
CA THR A 4 9.98 -16.13 6.18
C THR A 4 9.35 -17.09 5.19
N LEU A 5 8.77 -18.19 5.69
CA LEU A 5 8.04 -19.15 4.86
C LEU A 5 6.79 -18.49 4.24
N PHE A 6 5.95 -17.82 5.05
CA PHE A 6 4.75 -17.15 4.54
C PHE A 6 5.06 -16.01 3.58
N LEU A 7 6.12 -15.23 3.81
CA LEU A 7 6.56 -14.21 2.86
C LEU A 7 7.02 -14.82 1.52
N LYS A 8 7.69 -15.98 1.54
CA LYS A 8 8.06 -16.72 0.32
C LYS A 8 6.84 -17.30 -0.40
N ILE A 9 5.88 -17.86 0.35
CA ILE A 9 4.61 -18.35 -0.20
C ILE A 9 3.84 -17.21 -0.85
N TYR A 10 3.75 -16.06 -0.18
CA TYR A 10 3.14 -14.84 -0.75
C TYR A 10 3.79 -14.45 -2.09
N MET A 11 5.12 -14.40 -2.15
CA MET A 11 5.83 -14.08 -3.40
C MET A 11 5.52 -15.10 -4.51
N GLY A 12 5.63 -16.41 -4.22
CA GLY A 12 5.36 -17.45 -5.19
C GLY A 12 3.91 -17.43 -5.67
N PHE A 13 2.94 -17.28 -4.75
CA PHE A 13 1.53 -17.19 -5.09
C PHE A 13 1.20 -15.93 -5.87
N SER A 14 1.81 -14.78 -5.52
CA SER A 14 1.67 -13.53 -6.28
C SER A 14 2.17 -13.66 -7.72
N ILE A 15 3.30 -14.33 -7.93
CA ILE A 15 3.84 -14.57 -9.30
C ILE A 15 2.85 -15.43 -10.10
N VAL A 16 2.36 -16.54 -9.53
CA VAL A 16 1.39 -17.43 -10.21
C VAL A 16 0.11 -16.63 -10.54
N TYR A 17 -0.41 -15.88 -9.58
CA TYR A 17 -1.59 -15.04 -9.79
C TYR A 17 -1.39 -14.01 -10.92
N LEU A 18 -0.26 -13.32 -10.94
CA LEU A 18 0.06 -12.35 -11.99
C LEU A 18 0.21 -13.00 -13.38
N LEU A 19 0.76 -14.20 -13.46
CA LEU A 19 0.81 -14.97 -14.72
C LEU A 19 -0.59 -15.34 -15.22
N ILE A 20 -1.49 -15.69 -14.32
CA ILE A 20 -2.91 -15.97 -14.64
C ILE A 20 -3.60 -14.72 -15.18
N LEU A 21 -3.43 -13.56 -14.56
CA LEU A 21 -3.95 -12.28 -15.07
C LEU A 21 -3.36 -11.92 -16.43
N LEU A 22 -2.06 -12.11 -16.60
CA LEU A 22 -1.38 -11.81 -17.88
C LEU A 22 -1.90 -12.68 -19.01
N SER A 23 -2.31 -13.93 -18.73
CA SER A 23 -2.92 -14.86 -19.70
C SER A 23 -4.42 -14.61 -19.95
N GLY A 24 -5.03 -13.60 -19.33
CA GLY A 24 -6.42 -13.20 -19.58
C GLY A 24 -7.48 -13.97 -18.79
N HIS A 25 -7.09 -14.73 -17.75
CA HIS A 25 -8.01 -15.51 -16.93
C HIS A 25 -8.49 -14.71 -15.70
N GLU A 26 -9.00 -13.49 -15.94
CA GLU A 26 -9.45 -12.57 -14.86
C GLU A 26 -10.61 -13.12 -14.03
N TYR A 27 -11.40 -14.08 -14.55
CA TYR A 27 -12.48 -14.73 -13.80
C TYR A 27 -11.99 -15.49 -12.55
N LEU A 28 -10.70 -15.84 -12.48
CA LEU A 28 -10.09 -16.48 -11.32
C LEU A 28 -9.79 -15.50 -10.18
N ASP A 29 -9.92 -14.20 -10.39
CA ASP A 29 -9.73 -13.17 -9.37
C ASP A 29 -10.59 -13.43 -8.14
N LEU A 30 -11.84 -13.82 -8.32
CA LEU A 30 -12.76 -14.11 -7.24
C LEU A 30 -12.21 -15.13 -6.22
N TYR A 31 -11.42 -16.08 -6.70
CA TYR A 31 -10.87 -17.16 -5.87
C TYR A 31 -9.46 -16.87 -5.37
N LEU A 32 -8.64 -16.22 -6.17
CA LEU A 32 -7.21 -16.07 -5.89
C LEU A 32 -6.88 -14.78 -5.13
N LYS A 33 -7.50 -13.67 -5.52
CA LYS A 33 -7.22 -12.35 -4.90
C LYS A 33 -7.47 -12.33 -3.39
N PRO A 34 -8.55 -12.93 -2.84
CA PRO A 34 -8.78 -12.96 -1.39
C PRO A 34 -7.71 -13.71 -0.57
N ILE A 35 -6.85 -14.50 -1.21
CA ILE A 35 -5.81 -15.29 -0.52
C ILE A 35 -4.51 -14.46 -0.33
N LEU A 36 -4.25 -13.50 -1.21
CA LEU A 36 -2.97 -12.78 -1.30
C LEU A 36 -2.61 -12.03 -0.01
N ILE A 37 -3.42 -11.10 0.42
CA ILE A 37 -3.12 -10.29 1.62
C ILE A 37 -3.14 -11.09 2.92
N PRO A 38 -4.04 -12.08 3.15
CA PRO A 38 -3.93 -12.98 4.29
C PRO A 38 -2.60 -13.73 4.36
N LEU A 39 -2.03 -14.21 3.25
CA LEU A 39 -0.71 -14.82 3.24
C LEU A 39 0.38 -13.87 3.77
N LEU A 40 0.33 -12.61 3.35
CA LEU A 40 1.22 -11.56 3.84
C LEU A 40 0.98 -11.27 5.32
N GLY A 41 -0.29 -11.21 5.74
CA GLY A 41 -0.71 -11.05 7.13
C GLY A 41 -0.21 -12.18 8.04
N PHE A 42 -0.25 -13.44 7.59
CA PHE A 42 0.35 -14.56 8.33
C PHE A 42 1.87 -14.41 8.47
N GLY A 43 2.56 -13.86 7.46
CA GLY A 43 3.98 -13.51 7.55
C GLY A 43 4.26 -12.52 8.68
N VAL A 44 3.40 -11.53 8.88
CA VAL A 44 3.47 -10.59 10.02
C VAL A 44 3.08 -11.27 11.33
N TYR A 45 2.00 -12.03 11.35
CA TYR A 45 1.48 -12.69 12.55
C TYR A 45 2.51 -13.62 13.21
N PHE A 46 3.21 -14.43 12.40
CA PHE A 46 4.24 -15.34 12.88
C PHE A 46 5.62 -14.69 13.08
N HIS A 47 5.74 -13.38 12.84
CA HIS A 47 6.95 -12.64 13.21
C HIS A 47 7.00 -12.43 14.74
N LYS A 48 8.22 -12.24 15.30
CA LYS A 48 8.40 -11.84 16.69
C LYS A 48 7.57 -10.59 17.00
N ASP A 49 7.11 -10.47 18.24
CA ASP A 49 6.27 -9.35 18.65
C ASP A 49 7.04 -8.03 18.65
N PHE A 50 6.37 -6.97 18.22
CA PHE A 50 6.84 -5.59 18.24
C PHE A 50 5.67 -4.62 18.47
N ALA A 51 5.96 -3.44 18.97
CA ALA A 51 4.93 -2.51 19.49
C ALA A 51 3.85 -2.10 18.48
N SER A 52 4.17 -2.08 17.18
CA SER A 52 3.24 -1.66 16.11
C SER A 52 2.70 -2.82 15.27
N LYS A 53 2.87 -4.10 15.72
CA LYS A 53 2.45 -5.29 14.98
C LYS A 53 0.94 -5.32 14.71
N SER A 54 0.13 -5.04 15.73
CA SER A 54 -1.33 -5.00 15.59
C SER A 54 -1.78 -3.91 14.60
N ILE A 55 -1.12 -2.74 14.60
CA ILE A 55 -1.43 -1.65 13.67
C ILE A 55 -1.15 -2.10 12.22
N LEU A 56 -0.02 -2.77 11.97
CA LEU A 56 0.30 -3.31 10.65
C LEU A 56 -0.73 -4.35 10.20
N LEU A 57 -1.11 -5.29 11.09
CA LEU A 57 -2.13 -6.29 10.80
C LEU A 57 -3.49 -5.66 10.49
N THR A 58 -3.87 -4.60 11.22
CA THR A 58 -5.12 -3.87 10.96
C THR A 58 -5.09 -3.15 9.62
N ALA A 59 -3.95 -2.54 9.23
CA ALA A 59 -3.80 -1.94 7.89
C ALA A 59 -3.99 -3.00 6.78
N LEU A 60 -3.35 -4.16 6.93
CA LEU A 60 -3.49 -5.27 5.99
C LEU A 60 -4.93 -5.81 5.94
N LEU A 61 -5.62 -5.87 7.08
CA LEU A 61 -7.03 -6.29 7.15
C LEU A 61 -7.93 -5.37 6.32
N PHE A 62 -7.79 -4.04 6.47
CA PHE A 62 -8.58 -3.09 5.66
C PHE A 62 -8.17 -3.09 4.19
N SER A 63 -6.90 -3.33 3.85
CA SER A 63 -6.49 -3.57 2.46
C SER A 63 -7.17 -4.81 1.89
N TRP A 64 -7.19 -5.93 2.64
CA TRP A 64 -7.85 -7.16 2.25
C TRP A 64 -9.36 -6.99 2.05
N ILE A 65 -10.05 -6.30 2.97
CA ILE A 65 -11.47 -5.99 2.84
C ILE A 65 -11.71 -5.18 1.56
N GLY A 66 -10.88 -4.17 1.28
CA GLY A 66 -10.93 -3.39 0.05
C GLY A 66 -10.76 -4.25 -1.20
N ASP A 67 -9.77 -5.16 -1.19
CA ASP A 67 -9.55 -6.11 -2.30
C ASP A 67 -10.77 -6.99 -2.59
N VAL A 68 -11.39 -7.53 -1.54
CA VAL A 68 -12.58 -8.39 -1.67
C VAL A 68 -13.78 -7.59 -2.18
N ILE A 69 -14.01 -6.38 -1.66
CA ILE A 69 -15.14 -5.53 -2.09
C ILE A 69 -14.96 -5.11 -3.55
N LEU A 70 -13.74 -4.75 -3.97
CA LEU A 70 -13.47 -4.34 -5.35
C LEU A 70 -13.69 -5.44 -6.39
N LEU A 71 -13.75 -6.72 -6.00
CA LEU A 71 -14.15 -7.81 -6.90
C LEU A 71 -15.58 -7.64 -7.45
N PHE A 72 -16.41 -6.89 -6.75
CA PHE A 72 -17.80 -6.64 -7.11
C PHE A 72 -18.03 -5.24 -7.71
N ALA A 73 -16.95 -4.48 -7.98
CA ALA A 73 -17.02 -3.10 -8.44
C ALA A 73 -17.74 -2.93 -9.81
N ASP A 74 -17.77 -3.98 -10.63
CA ASP A 74 -18.49 -3.98 -11.91
C ASP A 74 -19.98 -4.28 -11.77
N ILE A 75 -20.44 -4.79 -10.60
CA ILE A 75 -21.85 -5.06 -10.34
C ILE A 75 -22.61 -3.77 -10.01
N ALA A 76 -22.00 -2.92 -9.15
CA ALA A 76 -22.57 -1.62 -8.79
C ALA A 76 -21.50 -0.68 -8.27
N GLU A 77 -21.63 0.61 -8.57
CA GLU A 77 -20.67 1.66 -8.19
C GLU A 77 -20.45 1.74 -6.68
N ILE A 78 -21.44 1.38 -5.88
CA ILE A 78 -21.33 1.35 -4.42
C ILE A 78 -20.19 0.43 -3.94
N TYR A 79 -19.94 -0.70 -4.61
CA TYR A 79 -18.83 -1.59 -4.24
C TYR A 79 -17.47 -0.94 -4.52
N PHE A 80 -17.35 -0.16 -5.59
CA PHE A 80 -16.15 0.63 -5.83
C PHE A 80 -15.92 1.65 -4.71
N ILE A 81 -16.97 2.39 -4.32
CA ILE A 81 -16.90 3.39 -3.23
C ILE A 81 -16.52 2.73 -1.90
N LEU A 82 -17.16 1.62 -1.54
CA LEU A 82 -16.87 0.89 -0.29
C LEU A 82 -15.43 0.32 -0.29
N GLY A 83 -14.97 -0.19 -1.42
CA GLY A 83 -13.58 -0.61 -1.58
C GLY A 83 -12.60 0.53 -1.37
N LEU A 84 -12.88 1.69 -1.99
CA LEU A 84 -12.09 2.91 -1.83
C LEU A 84 -12.05 3.39 -0.36
N VAL A 85 -13.20 3.35 0.34
CA VAL A 85 -13.28 3.69 1.78
C VAL A 85 -12.44 2.73 2.63
N SER A 86 -12.47 1.43 2.33
CA SER A 86 -11.66 0.44 3.05
C SER A 86 -10.16 0.69 2.85
N PHE A 87 -9.71 0.97 1.63
CA PHE A 87 -8.32 1.36 1.36
C PHE A 87 -7.96 2.69 2.00
N LEU A 88 -8.87 3.68 2.02
CA LEU A 88 -8.68 4.94 2.74
C LEU A 88 -8.35 4.71 4.22
N ILE A 89 -9.14 3.85 4.89
CA ILE A 89 -8.90 3.48 6.29
C ILE A 89 -7.52 2.80 6.43
N SER A 90 -7.18 1.88 5.52
CA SER A 90 -5.86 1.26 5.50
C SER A 90 -4.73 2.29 5.41
N HIS A 91 -4.83 3.28 4.52
CA HIS A 91 -3.82 4.33 4.36
C HIS A 91 -3.71 5.23 5.59
N ILE A 92 -4.82 5.57 6.25
CA ILE A 92 -4.81 6.29 7.53
C ILE A 92 -4.05 5.47 8.59
N ILE A 93 -4.29 4.16 8.65
CA ILE A 93 -3.61 3.27 9.58
C ILE A 93 -2.12 3.17 9.25
N TYR A 94 -1.73 3.15 7.96
CA TYR A 94 -0.32 3.24 7.54
C TYR A 94 0.31 4.57 7.96
N CYS A 95 -0.38 5.70 7.88
CA CYS A 95 0.11 6.98 8.39
C CYS A 95 0.41 6.90 9.90
N ILE A 96 -0.50 6.30 10.68
CA ILE A 96 -0.32 6.08 12.13
C ILE A 96 0.86 5.14 12.38
N LEU A 97 0.94 4.03 11.63
CA LEU A 97 2.03 3.05 11.71
C LEU A 97 3.39 3.70 11.46
N PHE A 98 3.51 4.49 10.40
CA PHE A 98 4.76 5.14 10.03
C PHE A 98 5.18 6.19 11.06
N ASN A 99 4.23 6.95 11.61
CA ASN A 99 4.52 7.93 12.65
C ASN A 99 5.01 7.29 13.96
N LYS A 100 4.62 6.03 14.23
CA LYS A 100 5.03 5.29 15.44
C LYS A 100 6.40 4.59 15.34
N GLN A 101 7.03 4.55 14.15
CA GLN A 101 8.34 3.91 14.01
C GLN A 101 9.44 4.71 14.72
N THR A 102 10.42 3.99 15.28
CA THR A 102 11.55 4.58 16.01
C THR A 102 12.42 5.42 15.06
N LYS A 103 12.61 6.68 15.41
CA LYS A 103 13.49 7.62 14.69
C LYS A 103 14.90 7.52 15.24
N THR A 104 15.86 7.24 14.38
CA THR A 104 17.29 7.12 14.74
C THR A 104 18.09 8.37 14.43
N THR A 105 17.61 9.23 13.54
CA THR A 105 18.26 10.47 13.11
C THR A 105 17.26 11.62 13.04
N LYS A 106 17.77 12.85 13.09
CA LYS A 106 16.95 14.05 12.84
C LYS A 106 16.69 14.19 11.35
N SER A 107 15.44 14.50 10.99
CA SER A 107 15.08 14.77 9.61
C SER A 107 15.71 16.06 9.10
N SER A 108 16.18 16.05 7.86
CA SER A 108 16.56 17.26 7.14
C SER A 108 15.31 18.01 6.71
N LYS A 109 15.07 19.19 7.30
CA LYS A 109 13.91 20.04 6.98
C LYS A 109 13.87 20.41 5.49
N THR A 110 15.02 20.69 4.89
CA THR A 110 15.13 21.04 3.46
C THR A 110 14.67 19.88 2.57
N PHE A 111 15.13 18.65 2.83
CA PHE A 111 14.72 17.49 2.06
C PHE A 111 13.23 17.17 2.22
N LEU A 112 12.69 17.33 3.44
CA LEU A 112 11.25 17.17 3.66
C LEU A 112 10.44 18.22 2.93
N LEU A 113 10.88 19.47 2.91
CA LEU A 113 10.21 20.54 2.19
C LEU A 113 10.19 20.27 0.68
N ILE A 114 11.34 19.96 0.09
CA ILE A 114 11.46 19.64 -1.35
C ILE A 114 10.58 18.43 -1.70
N GLY A 115 10.69 17.34 -0.94
CA GLY A 115 9.88 16.15 -1.19
C GLY A 115 8.38 16.40 -0.99
N GLY A 116 7.99 17.19 0.00
CA GLY A 116 6.61 17.61 0.21
C GLY A 116 6.07 18.42 -0.97
N VAL A 117 6.86 19.37 -1.51
CA VAL A 117 6.49 20.12 -2.72
C VAL A 117 6.33 19.20 -3.93
N VAL A 118 7.21 18.21 -4.12
CA VAL A 118 7.09 17.23 -5.22
C VAL A 118 5.82 16.39 -5.07
N ILE A 119 5.53 15.90 -3.86
CA ILE A 119 4.31 15.11 -3.59
C ILE A 119 3.07 15.97 -3.83
N LEU A 120 3.07 17.22 -3.39
CA LEU A 120 1.95 18.15 -3.61
C LEU A 120 1.76 18.49 -5.10
N ALA A 121 2.84 18.69 -5.84
CA ALA A 121 2.78 18.92 -7.29
C ALA A 121 2.22 17.69 -8.03
N TYR A 122 2.63 16.47 -7.60
CA TYR A 122 2.07 15.24 -8.13
C TYR A 122 0.56 15.12 -7.83
N LEU A 123 0.15 15.33 -6.58
CA LEU A 123 -1.25 15.29 -6.15
C LEU A 123 -2.11 16.28 -6.96
N THR A 124 -1.65 17.54 -7.09
CA THR A 124 -2.39 18.56 -7.84
C THR A 124 -2.44 18.23 -9.33
N GLY A 125 -1.37 17.70 -9.92
CA GLY A 125 -1.34 17.25 -11.31
C GLY A 125 -2.34 16.12 -11.56
N MET A 126 -2.34 15.09 -10.70
CA MET A 126 -3.29 13.97 -10.81
C MET A 126 -4.74 14.44 -10.64
N LEU A 127 -5.02 15.26 -9.63
CA LEU A 127 -6.37 15.77 -9.41
C LEU A 127 -6.83 16.65 -10.56
N SER A 128 -5.99 17.54 -11.10
CA SER A 128 -6.36 18.38 -12.24
C SER A 128 -6.74 17.57 -13.49
N ALA A 129 -6.07 16.43 -13.71
CA ALA A 129 -6.37 15.52 -14.82
C ALA A 129 -7.68 14.74 -14.60
N LEU A 130 -7.97 14.33 -13.35
CA LEU A 130 -9.11 13.45 -13.04
C LEU A 130 -10.40 14.24 -12.77
N LEU A 131 -10.33 15.42 -12.15
CA LEU A 131 -11.49 16.21 -11.69
C LEU A 131 -12.61 16.40 -12.72
N PRO A 132 -12.32 16.62 -14.03
CA PRO A 132 -13.39 16.79 -15.02
C PRO A 132 -14.25 15.51 -15.20
N ALA A 133 -13.70 14.34 -14.92
CA ALA A 133 -14.34 13.05 -15.17
C ALA A 133 -14.96 12.40 -13.91
N LEU A 134 -14.77 12.98 -12.70
CA LEU A 134 -15.15 12.34 -11.44
C LEU A 134 -16.64 12.45 -11.07
N GLY A 135 -17.42 13.34 -11.70
CA GLY A 135 -18.84 13.54 -11.34
C GLY A 135 -19.05 13.72 -9.83
N ASP A 136 -19.89 12.88 -9.24
CA ASP A 136 -20.21 12.90 -7.79
C ASP A 136 -19.08 12.33 -6.90
N LEU A 137 -18.11 11.65 -7.50
CA LEU A 137 -16.97 11.08 -6.78
C LEU A 137 -15.83 12.07 -6.52
N LYS A 138 -15.99 13.35 -6.86
CA LYS A 138 -14.96 14.39 -6.65
C LYS A 138 -14.46 14.43 -5.21
N ILE A 139 -15.37 14.53 -4.23
CA ILE A 139 -15.00 14.63 -2.81
C ILE A 139 -14.32 13.33 -2.31
N PRO A 140 -14.90 12.13 -2.51
CA PRO A 140 -14.22 10.88 -2.14
C PRO A 140 -12.82 10.74 -2.72
N VAL A 141 -12.64 11.03 -4.00
CA VAL A 141 -11.32 10.89 -4.66
C VAL A 141 -10.31 11.93 -4.17
N ILE A 142 -10.72 13.19 -3.94
CA ILE A 142 -9.83 14.22 -3.35
C ILE A 142 -9.36 13.80 -1.96
N VAL A 143 -10.27 13.32 -1.10
CA VAL A 143 -9.93 12.86 0.25
C VAL A 143 -8.97 11.68 0.17
N TYR A 144 -9.27 10.70 -0.67
CA TYR A 144 -8.44 9.52 -0.88
C TYR A 144 -7.02 9.89 -1.35
N ALA A 145 -6.92 10.68 -2.41
CA ALA A 145 -5.65 11.13 -2.98
C ALA A 145 -4.82 11.94 -1.97
N SER A 146 -5.48 12.74 -1.14
CA SER A 146 -4.82 13.50 -0.07
C SER A 146 -4.24 12.59 1.00
N VAL A 147 -4.98 11.57 1.44
CA VAL A 147 -4.52 10.63 2.49
C VAL A 147 -3.39 9.74 1.99
N ILE A 148 -3.46 9.22 0.76
CA ILE A 148 -2.35 8.40 0.22
C ILE A 148 -1.08 9.24 0.00
N SER A 149 -1.23 10.51 -0.40
CA SER A 149 -0.12 11.47 -0.50
C SER A 149 0.50 11.77 0.87
N LEU A 150 -0.32 11.88 1.91
CA LEU A 150 0.14 12.02 3.30
C LEU A 150 0.89 10.77 3.77
N MET A 151 0.40 9.58 3.43
CA MET A 151 1.11 8.32 3.71
C MET A 151 2.49 8.31 3.06
N LEU A 152 2.61 8.73 1.79
CA LEU A 152 3.90 8.86 1.10
C LEU A 152 4.81 9.88 1.78
N PHE A 153 4.26 11.00 2.25
CA PHE A 153 5.03 12.01 2.99
C PHE A 153 5.58 11.47 4.33
N PHE A 154 4.79 10.69 5.07
CA PHE A 154 5.29 10.01 6.27
C PHE A 154 6.38 8.98 5.94
N ALA A 155 6.25 8.25 4.83
CA ALA A 155 7.28 7.31 4.37
C ALA A 155 8.57 8.04 3.95
N LEU A 156 8.48 9.22 3.31
CA LEU A 156 9.61 10.09 2.99
C LEU A 156 10.31 10.57 4.28
N ASN A 157 9.57 11.00 5.28
CA ASN A 157 10.15 11.34 6.57
C ASN A 157 10.85 10.13 7.20
N GLY A 158 10.25 8.95 7.07
CA GLY A 158 10.83 7.69 7.50
C GLY A 158 12.13 7.34 6.77
N LEU A 159 12.21 7.58 5.46
CA LEU A 159 13.44 7.40 4.69
C LEU A 159 14.63 8.18 5.29
N LEU A 160 14.33 9.39 5.79
CA LEU A 160 15.33 10.29 6.36
C LEU A 160 15.66 9.99 7.84
N THR A 161 14.73 9.35 8.57
CA THR A 161 14.82 9.24 10.03
C THR A 161 14.94 7.83 10.56
N TRP A 162 14.54 6.81 9.81
CA TRP A 162 14.57 5.42 10.28
C TRP A 162 15.83 4.69 9.85
N LYS A 163 16.09 3.53 10.48
CA LYS A 163 17.25 2.68 10.22
C LYS A 163 17.17 2.00 8.85
N LYS A 164 18.31 1.97 8.14
CA LYS A 164 18.47 1.19 6.91
C LYS A 164 18.52 -0.32 7.22
N PRO A 165 18.10 -1.18 6.28
CA PRO A 165 17.49 -0.90 4.99
C PRO A 165 15.96 -0.74 5.06
N GLY A 166 15.32 -0.91 6.23
CA GLY A 166 13.87 -0.91 6.40
C GLY A 166 13.21 0.37 5.89
N ASN A 167 13.85 1.54 6.12
CA ASN A 167 13.37 2.83 5.65
C ASN A 167 13.24 2.90 4.12
N GLN A 168 14.21 2.33 3.38
CA GLN A 168 14.18 2.31 1.91
C GLN A 168 13.05 1.43 1.38
N TYR A 169 12.85 0.25 1.99
CA TYR A 169 11.77 -0.67 1.62
C TYR A 169 10.41 0.00 1.79
N VAL A 170 10.14 0.63 2.93
CA VAL A 170 8.86 1.31 3.19
C VAL A 170 8.66 2.47 2.22
N PHE A 171 9.67 3.29 1.97
CA PHE A 171 9.54 4.44 1.08
C PHE A 171 9.28 4.02 -0.37
N ILE A 172 10.05 3.06 -0.90
CA ILE A 172 9.83 2.53 -2.25
C ILE A 172 8.45 1.88 -2.34
N GLY A 173 8.06 1.10 -1.32
CA GLY A 173 6.74 0.51 -1.24
C GLY A 173 5.61 1.55 -1.27
N ALA A 174 5.76 2.66 -0.55
CA ALA A 174 4.78 3.75 -0.57
C ALA A 174 4.68 4.45 -1.94
N ILE A 175 5.82 4.66 -2.63
CA ILE A 175 5.82 5.19 -4.01
C ILE A 175 5.06 4.25 -4.93
N VAL A 176 5.38 2.95 -4.89
CA VAL A 176 4.77 1.95 -5.76
C VAL A 176 3.27 1.81 -5.45
N PHE A 177 2.86 2.01 -4.19
CA PHE A 177 1.44 2.02 -3.82
C PHE A 177 0.70 3.21 -4.44
N VAL A 178 1.26 4.42 -4.31
CA VAL A 178 0.70 5.62 -4.97
C VAL A 178 0.59 5.43 -6.48
N LEU A 179 1.59 4.81 -7.12
CA LEU A 179 1.53 4.50 -8.54
C LEU A 179 0.41 3.50 -8.87
N SER A 180 0.23 2.45 -8.07
CA SER A 180 -0.84 1.47 -8.23
C SER A 180 -2.22 2.14 -8.23
N ASP A 181 -2.47 2.98 -7.22
CA ASP A 181 -3.75 3.66 -7.07
C ASP A 181 -3.97 4.74 -8.15
N SER A 182 -2.89 5.37 -8.60
CA SER A 182 -2.96 6.30 -9.73
C SER A 182 -3.33 5.60 -11.03
N ILE A 183 -2.77 4.41 -11.28
CA ILE A 183 -3.14 3.59 -12.45
C ILE A 183 -4.61 3.16 -12.35
N LEU A 184 -5.05 2.74 -11.16
CA LEU A 184 -6.46 2.41 -10.90
C LEU A 184 -7.39 3.60 -11.21
N ALA A 185 -7.05 4.80 -10.71
CA ALA A 185 -7.83 6.01 -10.92
C ALA A 185 -7.87 6.44 -12.39
N VAL A 186 -6.71 6.42 -13.08
CA VAL A 186 -6.63 6.72 -14.52
C VAL A 186 -7.46 5.72 -15.32
N ASN A 187 -7.33 4.42 -15.02
CA ASN A 187 -8.10 3.37 -15.71
C ASN A 187 -9.62 3.51 -15.49
N LYS A 188 -10.03 3.90 -14.28
CA LYS A 188 -11.45 4.01 -13.93
C LYS A 188 -12.10 5.29 -14.49
N PHE A 189 -11.41 6.43 -14.44
CA PHE A 189 -12.02 7.76 -14.65
C PHE A 189 -11.52 8.51 -15.88
N TYR A 190 -10.34 8.18 -16.39
CA TYR A 190 -9.74 8.99 -17.45
C TYR A 190 -9.64 8.24 -18.78
N ASN A 191 -8.92 7.13 -18.80
CA ASN A 191 -8.71 6.33 -20.02
C ASN A 191 -8.44 4.87 -19.69
N PRO A 192 -9.24 3.92 -20.22
CA PRO A 192 -9.01 2.50 -20.01
C PRO A 192 -7.62 2.06 -20.46
N ILE A 193 -6.91 1.36 -19.57
CA ILE A 193 -5.54 0.89 -19.79
C ILE A 193 -5.58 -0.59 -20.16
N LYS A 194 -4.90 -0.96 -21.26
CA LYS A 194 -4.77 -2.39 -21.62
C LYS A 194 -4.06 -3.15 -20.51
N LYS A 195 -4.63 -4.30 -20.12
CA LYS A 195 -4.12 -5.14 -19.01
C LYS A 195 -3.99 -4.39 -17.68
N SER A 196 -4.91 -3.46 -17.42
CA SER A 196 -4.93 -2.66 -16.18
C SER A 196 -4.93 -3.54 -14.94
N SER A 197 -5.73 -4.61 -14.90
CA SER A 197 -5.81 -5.56 -13.80
C SER A 197 -4.43 -6.11 -13.44
N PHE A 198 -3.65 -6.54 -14.46
CA PHE A 198 -2.29 -7.02 -14.24
C PHE A 198 -1.35 -5.94 -13.68
N ILE A 199 -1.36 -4.72 -14.28
CA ILE A 199 -0.42 -3.65 -13.89
C ILE A 199 -0.75 -3.13 -12.49
N ILE A 200 -2.04 -2.94 -12.19
CA ILE A 200 -2.50 -2.51 -10.86
C ILE A 200 -2.11 -3.55 -9.81
N MET A 201 -2.41 -4.83 -10.06
CA MET A 201 -2.09 -5.88 -9.09
C MET A 201 -0.60 -6.11 -8.94
N LEU A 202 0.20 -6.01 -10.00
CA LEU A 202 1.65 -6.10 -9.92
C LEU A 202 2.22 -5.01 -8.99
N THR A 203 1.84 -3.75 -9.22
CA THR A 203 2.32 -2.63 -8.41
C THR A 203 1.80 -2.71 -6.98
N TYR A 204 0.54 -3.07 -6.78
CA TYR A 204 -0.07 -3.24 -5.46
C TYR A 204 0.63 -4.33 -4.62
N LEU A 205 0.81 -5.53 -5.18
CA LEU A 205 1.43 -6.65 -4.46
C LEU A 205 2.89 -6.37 -4.11
N VAL A 206 3.64 -5.74 -5.02
CA VAL A 206 5.01 -5.29 -4.75
C VAL A 206 5.02 -4.23 -3.65
N ALA A 207 4.11 -3.25 -3.68
CA ALA A 207 4.00 -2.20 -2.67
C ALA A 207 3.74 -2.80 -1.27
N GLN A 208 2.75 -3.66 -1.14
CA GLN A 208 2.40 -4.32 0.12
C GLN A 208 3.56 -5.16 0.66
N TYR A 209 4.22 -5.94 -0.20
CA TYR A 209 5.39 -6.72 0.18
C TYR A 209 6.54 -5.86 0.71
N LEU A 210 6.84 -4.75 0.02
CA LEU A 210 7.92 -3.84 0.40
C LEU A 210 7.61 -3.13 1.72
N ILE A 211 6.40 -2.60 1.90
CA ILE A 211 5.99 -1.95 3.14
C ILE A 211 6.11 -2.93 4.31
N VAL A 212 5.50 -4.12 4.18
CA VAL A 212 5.53 -5.13 5.24
C VAL A 212 6.95 -5.54 5.57
N THR A 213 7.75 -5.91 4.56
CA THR A 213 9.15 -6.33 4.77
C THR A 213 9.98 -5.21 5.39
N GLY A 214 9.74 -3.95 4.98
CA GLY A 214 10.40 -2.79 5.54
C GLY A 214 10.09 -2.60 7.02
N ILE A 215 8.81 -2.66 7.41
CA ILE A 215 8.38 -2.57 8.82
C ILE A 215 8.94 -3.72 9.67
N LEU A 216 8.92 -4.96 9.15
CA LEU A 216 9.51 -6.10 9.85
C LEU A 216 11.02 -5.91 10.07
N LYS A 217 11.75 -5.38 9.07
CA LYS A 217 13.19 -5.08 9.19
C LYS A 217 13.49 -3.95 10.19
N LEU A 218 12.64 -2.93 10.27
CA LEU A 218 12.78 -1.85 11.26
C LEU A 218 12.67 -2.38 12.69
N ASN A 219 11.78 -3.36 12.91
CA ASN A 219 11.46 -3.86 14.25
C ASN A 219 12.21 -5.17 14.62
N SER A 220 12.97 -5.79 13.70
CA SER A 220 13.71 -7.03 13.98
C SER A 220 14.95 -6.81 14.87
N ASN A 221 15.50 -5.60 14.94
CA ASN A 221 16.73 -5.27 15.65
C ASN A 221 16.51 -4.63 17.04
N ASP A 222 15.28 -4.25 17.41
CA ASP A 222 15.02 -3.61 18.71
C ASP A 222 15.11 -4.58 19.90
N ASN A 223 15.15 -5.89 19.65
CA ASN A 223 15.21 -6.90 20.70
C ASN A 223 16.64 -7.16 21.23
N HIS A 224 17.69 -6.80 20.47
CA HIS A 224 19.09 -6.95 20.96
C HIS A 224 19.53 -5.87 21.94
N THR A 225 18.81 -4.74 22.02
CA THR A 225 19.15 -3.63 22.93
C THR A 225 18.38 -3.68 24.26
N ARG A 226 17.43 -4.60 24.43
CA ARG A 226 16.67 -4.76 25.69
C ARG A 226 17.13 -5.96 26.53
N GLU A 227 18.03 -6.80 26.01
CA GLU A 227 18.60 -7.96 26.71
C GLU A 227 20.03 -7.72 27.25
N ASN A 228 20.58 -6.52 27.08
CA ASN A 228 21.80 -6.03 27.72
C ASN A 228 21.45 -4.86 28.65
#